data_08cca4f99f9b62f88697c0f58f60ec5e
#
_entry.id   08cca4f99f9b62f88697c0f58f60ec5e
#
_cell.length_a   1.000
_cell.length_b   1.000
_cell.length_c   1.000
_cell.angle_alpha   90.00
_cell.angle_beta   90.00
_cell.angle_gamma   90.00
#
_symmetry.space_group_name_H-M   'P 1'
#
loop_
_entity.id
_entity.type
_entity.pdbx_description
1 polymer ?
#
loop_
_entity_poly.entity_id
_entity_poly.type
_entity_poly.pdbx_seq_one_letter_code
_entity_poly.pdbx_strand_id
1 'polypeptide(L)'
;MRAIYKRELRSYFHSMIGYVFIAFLVAYTGIYFLAYNLNYGYPYFSYVLSGILFVYLVAIPILTMRCFAEDKKNKTDQMLLTAPVSLFEIVLGKYLAMVTITAVPCVIYLIFPLIIKAQGTAYIKVDYLAILVFFLLGCVYISIGMFVSSLTESVIIAAIGAFGILLLTYLWSGILNFIPSAAWANALAVAVLLTLVVLAVWNMTKNVVISGVLELIVLAGTLITYFVKKTVFESLLSTVLGKLELTEVFSNIADNHLLDVSGIILYLSLVVLFFFLTMQMIQKRRWS
;
A
#
# COMPACT_ATOMS: atom_id res chain seq x y z
N MET A 1 -21.12 10.98 -8.84
CA MET A 1 -19.93 11.05 -7.97
C MET A 1 -20.18 11.78 -6.64
N ARG A 2 -20.51 13.09 -6.60
CA ARG A 2 -20.69 13.86 -5.34
C ARG A 2 -21.70 13.26 -4.35
N ALA A 3 -22.79 12.68 -4.83
CA ALA A 3 -23.82 12.06 -3.97
C ALA A 3 -23.26 10.83 -3.24
N ILE A 4 -22.52 9.97 -3.94
CA ILE A 4 -21.88 8.78 -3.35
C ILE A 4 -20.85 9.19 -2.31
N TYR A 5 -19.95 10.11 -2.64
CA TYR A 5 -18.96 10.65 -1.71
C TYR A 5 -19.59 11.17 -0.41
N LYS A 6 -20.64 12.04 -0.52
CA LYS A 6 -21.33 12.59 0.66
C LYS A 6 -22.04 11.50 1.47
N ARG A 7 -22.64 10.51 0.81
CA ARG A 7 -23.29 9.37 1.47
C ARG A 7 -22.26 8.56 2.28
N GLU A 8 -21.16 8.19 1.66
CA GLU A 8 -20.10 7.43 2.30
C GLU A 8 -19.48 8.20 3.48
N LEU A 9 -19.10 9.46 3.27
CA LEU A 9 -18.54 10.29 4.31
C LEU A 9 -19.49 10.41 5.51
N ARG A 10 -20.78 10.65 5.25
CA ARG A 10 -21.82 10.70 6.29
C ARG A 10 -21.95 9.37 7.01
N SER A 11 -21.88 8.24 6.29
CA SER A 11 -21.95 6.90 6.86
C SER A 11 -20.82 6.63 7.86
N TYR A 12 -19.58 7.01 7.53
CA TYR A 12 -18.43 6.86 8.44
C TYR A 12 -18.57 7.69 9.72
N PHE A 13 -19.12 8.90 9.62
CA PHE A 13 -19.33 9.74 10.81
C PHE A 13 -20.58 9.32 11.61
N HIS A 14 -21.64 8.83 10.99
CA HIS A 14 -22.80 8.29 11.71
C HIS A 14 -22.48 6.98 12.44
N SER A 15 -21.65 6.12 11.87
CA SER A 15 -21.21 4.87 12.51
C SER A 15 -20.10 5.05 13.54
N MET A 16 -19.73 6.25 13.91
CA MET A 16 -18.61 6.61 14.80
C MET A 16 -17.21 6.12 14.35
N ILE A 17 -17.10 5.29 13.32
CA ILE A 17 -15.80 4.74 12.88
C ILE A 17 -14.85 5.85 12.48
N GLY A 18 -15.33 6.86 11.75
CA GLY A 18 -14.51 8.00 11.34
C GLY A 18 -13.94 8.76 12.53
N TYR A 19 -14.77 9.01 13.55
CA TYR A 19 -14.30 9.71 14.77
C TYR A 19 -13.30 8.87 15.56
N VAL A 20 -13.58 7.57 15.75
CA VAL A 20 -12.68 6.67 16.47
C VAL A 20 -11.35 6.56 15.75
N PHE A 21 -11.35 6.43 14.41
CA PHE A 21 -10.13 6.39 13.58
C PHE A 21 -9.28 7.65 13.75
N ILE A 22 -9.89 8.83 13.63
CA ILE A 22 -9.20 10.12 13.78
C ILE A 22 -8.67 10.28 15.21
N ALA A 23 -9.53 10.05 16.22
CA ALA A 23 -9.14 10.20 17.62
C ALA A 23 -8.03 9.25 18.02
N PHE A 24 -8.09 7.99 17.57
CA PHE A 24 -7.07 6.98 17.84
C PHE A 24 -5.72 7.36 17.24
N LEU A 25 -5.67 7.76 15.96
CA LEU A 25 -4.44 8.18 15.32
C LEU A 25 -3.84 9.44 15.96
N VAL A 26 -4.67 10.45 16.24
CA VAL A 26 -4.19 11.69 16.84
C VAL A 26 -3.70 11.47 18.27
N ALA A 27 -4.43 10.69 19.08
CA ALA A 27 -4.02 10.37 20.45
C ALA A 27 -2.70 9.59 20.48
N TYR A 28 -2.58 8.56 19.64
CA TYR A 28 -1.37 7.74 19.58
C TYR A 28 -0.16 8.56 19.08
N THR A 29 -0.35 9.39 18.05
CA THR A 29 0.68 10.34 17.59
C THR A 29 1.07 11.31 18.70
N GLY A 30 0.10 11.82 19.47
CA GLY A 30 0.35 12.71 20.59
C GLY A 30 1.22 12.07 21.67
N ILE A 31 0.98 10.80 22.01
CA ILE A 31 1.80 10.06 22.98
C ILE A 31 3.24 9.93 22.49
N TYR A 32 3.45 9.56 21.22
CA TYR A 32 4.80 9.46 20.63
C TYR A 32 5.48 10.83 20.54
N PHE A 33 4.72 11.88 20.20
CA PHE A 33 5.21 13.25 20.19
C PHE A 33 5.70 13.71 21.56
N LEU A 34 4.93 13.43 22.62
CA LEU A 34 5.35 13.71 24.00
C LEU A 34 6.64 12.99 24.35
N ALA A 35 6.76 11.71 23.99
CA ALA A 35 7.93 10.91 24.28
C ALA A 35 9.16 11.40 23.51
N TYR A 36 9.09 11.43 22.19
CA TYR A 36 10.25 11.70 21.32
C TYR A 36 10.63 13.18 21.26
N ASN A 37 9.68 14.07 20.99
CA ASN A 37 9.99 15.46 20.76
C ASN A 37 10.06 16.27 22.05
N LEU A 38 9.13 16.08 23.00
CA LEU A 38 9.09 16.87 24.22
C LEU A 38 10.03 16.35 25.31
N ASN A 39 10.06 15.00 25.54
CA ASN A 39 10.90 14.44 26.59
C ASN A 39 12.36 14.22 26.14
N TYR A 40 12.56 13.61 24.94
CA TYR A 40 13.91 13.34 24.42
C TYR A 40 14.50 14.51 23.63
N GLY A 41 13.68 15.52 23.27
CA GLY A 41 14.16 16.70 22.55
C GLY A 41 14.57 16.46 21.10
N TYR A 42 14.05 15.42 20.44
CA TYR A 42 14.34 15.18 19.03
C TYR A 42 13.76 16.31 18.16
N PRO A 43 14.55 16.92 17.24
CA PRO A 43 14.13 18.07 16.46
C PRO A 43 13.30 17.72 15.21
N TYR A 44 13.01 16.43 14.98
CA TYR A 44 12.28 15.93 13.81
C TYR A 44 10.96 15.29 14.22
N PHE A 45 9.86 15.73 13.64
CA PHE A 45 8.55 15.08 13.77
C PHE A 45 8.48 13.77 12.97
N SER A 46 9.30 13.63 11.93
CA SER A 46 9.36 12.42 11.10
C SER A 46 9.62 11.13 11.90
N TYR A 47 10.39 11.19 12.99
CA TYR A 47 10.59 10.04 13.89
C TYR A 47 9.32 9.56 14.57
N VAL A 48 8.42 10.50 14.93
CA VAL A 48 7.10 10.16 15.49
C VAL A 48 6.28 9.40 14.44
N LEU A 49 6.28 9.90 13.20
CA LEU A 49 5.55 9.24 12.10
C LEU A 49 6.09 7.83 11.81
N SER A 50 7.42 7.62 11.89
CA SER A 50 8.02 6.28 11.79
C SER A 50 7.54 5.36 12.91
N GLY A 51 7.46 5.86 14.15
CA GLY A 51 6.98 5.09 15.30
C GLY A 51 5.50 4.67 15.19
N ILE A 52 4.68 5.44 14.47
CA ILE A 52 3.24 5.15 14.32
C ILE A 52 2.89 4.37 13.04
N LEU A 53 3.86 4.04 12.18
CA LEU A 53 3.60 3.28 10.94
C LEU A 53 2.85 1.98 11.19
N PHE A 54 3.23 1.24 12.24
CA PHE A 54 2.56 -0.01 12.58
C PHE A 54 1.09 0.21 12.99
N VAL A 55 0.82 1.28 13.73
CA VAL A 55 -0.56 1.65 14.14
C VAL A 55 -1.39 2.04 12.93
N TYR A 56 -0.78 2.76 11.99
CA TYR A 56 -1.40 3.15 10.73
C TYR A 56 -1.81 1.93 9.89
N LEU A 57 -0.94 0.91 9.87
CA LEU A 57 -1.18 -0.38 9.22
C LEU A 57 -2.36 -1.14 9.82
N VAL A 58 -2.63 -1.01 11.13
CA VAL A 58 -3.81 -1.61 11.79
C VAL A 58 -5.07 -0.76 11.56
N ALA A 59 -4.94 0.56 11.61
CA ALA A 59 -6.07 1.48 11.53
C ALA A 59 -6.73 1.49 10.13
N ILE A 60 -5.94 1.42 9.06
CA ILE A 60 -6.47 1.49 7.69
C ILE A 60 -7.36 0.29 7.31
N PRO A 61 -7.01 -0.98 7.62
CA PRO A 61 -7.94 -2.11 7.42
C PRO A 61 -9.28 -1.92 8.11
N ILE A 62 -9.30 -1.35 9.31
CA ILE A 62 -10.55 -1.07 10.03
C ILE A 62 -11.40 -0.02 9.28
N LEU A 63 -10.75 0.98 8.69
CA LEU A 63 -11.43 1.99 7.87
C LEU A 63 -11.97 1.39 6.57
N THR A 64 -11.21 0.53 5.89
CA THR A 64 -11.52 0.03 4.54
C THR A 64 -12.39 -1.22 4.52
N MET A 65 -12.44 -1.99 5.62
CA MET A 65 -13.13 -3.29 5.67
C MET A 65 -14.61 -3.24 5.25
N ARG A 66 -15.30 -2.14 5.55
CA ARG A 66 -16.73 -1.97 5.24
C ARG A 66 -17.01 -1.47 3.83
N CYS A 67 -16.00 -0.95 3.12
CA CYS A 67 -16.17 -0.20 1.88
C CYS A 67 -17.05 -0.91 0.84
N PHE A 68 -16.79 -2.17 0.54
CA PHE A 68 -17.57 -2.99 -0.38
C PHE A 68 -18.15 -4.26 0.26
N ALA A 69 -17.48 -4.83 1.28
CA ALA A 69 -17.93 -6.05 1.92
C ALA A 69 -19.28 -5.87 2.63
N GLU A 70 -19.52 -4.72 3.25
CA GLU A 70 -20.80 -4.41 3.90
C GLU A 70 -21.94 -4.22 2.88
N ASP A 71 -21.67 -3.51 1.78
CA ASP A 71 -22.66 -3.35 0.69
C ASP A 71 -23.05 -4.70 0.10
N LYS A 72 -22.08 -5.59 -0.10
CA LYS A 72 -22.31 -6.95 -0.59
C LYS A 72 -23.12 -7.79 0.39
N LYS A 73 -22.76 -7.76 1.67
CA LYS A 73 -23.46 -8.48 2.72
C LYS A 73 -24.93 -8.05 2.82
N ASN A 74 -25.18 -6.76 2.71
CA ASN A 74 -26.53 -6.17 2.80
C ASN A 74 -27.26 -6.16 1.46
N LYS A 75 -26.65 -6.65 0.36
CA LYS A 75 -27.18 -6.62 -1.01
C LYS A 75 -27.50 -5.21 -1.53
N THR A 76 -26.95 -4.18 -0.89
CA THR A 76 -27.12 -2.77 -1.34
C THR A 76 -26.25 -2.44 -2.54
N ASP A 77 -25.23 -3.27 -2.84
CA ASP A 77 -24.43 -3.20 -4.06
C ASP A 77 -25.29 -3.31 -5.33
N GLN A 78 -26.36 -4.10 -5.33
CA GLN A 78 -27.27 -4.24 -6.47
C GLN A 78 -27.93 -2.91 -6.84
N MET A 79 -28.34 -2.11 -5.86
CA MET A 79 -28.90 -0.78 -6.10
C MET A 79 -27.88 0.19 -6.71
N LEU A 80 -26.60 0.07 -6.31
CA LEU A 80 -25.51 0.88 -6.86
C LEU A 80 -25.17 0.47 -8.30
N LEU A 81 -25.22 -0.84 -8.60
CA LEU A 81 -24.90 -1.38 -9.92
C LEU A 81 -26.01 -1.15 -10.96
N THR A 82 -27.26 -1.03 -10.53
CA THR A 82 -28.42 -0.71 -11.38
C THR A 82 -28.63 0.79 -11.58
N ALA A 83 -28.01 1.63 -10.73
CA ALA A 83 -28.11 3.07 -10.89
C ALA A 83 -27.38 3.56 -12.16
N PRO A 84 -27.83 4.66 -12.79
CA PRO A 84 -27.21 5.23 -14.00
C PRO A 84 -25.91 5.99 -13.63
N VAL A 85 -24.97 5.31 -13.00
CA VAL A 85 -23.68 5.84 -12.53
C VAL A 85 -22.56 4.94 -13.05
N SER A 86 -21.44 5.53 -13.46
CA SER A 86 -20.27 4.76 -13.89
C SER A 86 -19.60 4.05 -12.72
N LEU A 87 -19.03 2.85 -12.98
CA LEU A 87 -18.25 2.12 -11.97
C LEU A 87 -17.10 2.95 -11.42
N PHE A 88 -16.46 3.73 -12.28
CA PHE A 88 -15.40 4.66 -11.90
C PHE A 88 -15.88 5.66 -10.83
N GLU A 89 -17.08 6.25 -11.01
CA GLU A 89 -17.62 7.21 -10.05
C GLU A 89 -17.99 6.57 -8.70
N ILE A 90 -18.41 5.30 -8.71
CA ILE A 90 -18.70 4.55 -7.48
C ILE A 90 -17.41 4.33 -6.70
N VAL A 91 -16.39 3.75 -7.34
CA VAL A 91 -15.12 3.43 -6.71
C VAL A 91 -14.41 4.71 -6.25
N LEU A 92 -14.37 5.75 -7.10
CA LEU A 92 -13.73 7.01 -6.77
C LEU A 92 -14.45 7.75 -5.63
N GLY A 93 -15.79 7.73 -5.60
CA GLY A 93 -16.56 8.35 -4.52
C GLY A 93 -16.26 7.71 -3.15
N LYS A 94 -16.20 6.38 -3.10
CA LYS A 94 -15.84 5.62 -1.88
C LYS A 94 -14.39 5.85 -1.47
N TYR A 95 -13.46 5.78 -2.42
CA TYR A 95 -12.04 6.03 -2.19
C TYR A 95 -11.80 7.43 -1.60
N LEU A 96 -12.34 8.47 -2.23
CA LEU A 96 -12.19 9.86 -1.77
C LEU A 96 -12.79 10.09 -0.37
N ALA A 97 -13.87 9.40 -0.01
CA ALA A 97 -14.43 9.50 1.34
C ALA A 97 -13.44 9.01 2.40
N MET A 98 -12.79 7.86 2.17
CA MET A 98 -11.77 7.31 3.08
C MET A 98 -10.50 8.18 3.11
N VAL A 99 -10.04 8.66 1.95
CA VAL A 99 -8.91 9.58 1.84
C VAL A 99 -9.18 10.88 2.62
N THR A 100 -10.41 11.41 2.56
CA THR A 100 -10.78 12.61 3.34
C THR A 100 -10.71 12.36 4.84
N ILE A 101 -11.18 11.20 5.32
CA ILE A 101 -11.09 10.83 6.75
C ILE A 101 -9.63 10.73 7.18
N THR A 102 -8.76 10.14 6.36
CA THR A 102 -7.32 10.00 6.63
C THR A 102 -6.59 11.33 6.53
N ALA A 103 -7.07 12.28 5.71
CA ALA A 103 -6.50 13.61 5.62
C ALA A 103 -6.69 14.42 6.92
N VAL A 104 -7.77 14.18 7.68
CA VAL A 104 -8.04 14.95 8.91
C VAL A 104 -6.91 14.83 9.93
N PRO A 105 -6.46 13.64 10.38
CA PRO A 105 -5.31 13.54 11.28
C PRO A 105 -4.03 14.12 10.66
N CYS A 106 -3.79 13.94 9.34
CA CYS A 106 -2.62 14.52 8.68
C CYS A 106 -2.61 16.04 8.73
N VAL A 107 -3.78 16.69 8.59
CA VAL A 107 -3.90 18.15 8.76
C VAL A 107 -3.59 18.56 10.22
N ILE A 108 -4.04 17.80 11.20
CA ILE A 108 -3.70 18.06 12.61
C ILE A 108 -2.20 17.90 12.84
N TYR A 109 -1.55 16.96 12.18
CA TYR A 109 -0.09 16.74 12.29
C TYR A 109 0.73 17.95 11.83
N LEU A 110 0.21 18.83 10.98
CA LEU A 110 0.92 20.05 10.58
C LEU A 110 1.21 21.01 11.75
N ILE A 111 0.49 20.85 12.88
CA ILE A 111 0.69 21.69 14.08
C ILE A 111 1.93 21.26 14.86
N PHE A 112 2.28 19.96 14.88
CA PHE A 112 3.38 19.43 15.70
C PHE A 112 4.77 20.01 15.35
N PRO A 113 5.19 20.13 14.07
CA PRO A 113 6.44 20.79 13.73
C PRO A 113 6.51 22.26 14.18
N LEU A 114 5.38 22.95 14.23
CA LEU A 114 5.32 24.34 14.73
C LEU A 114 5.57 24.40 16.25
N ILE A 115 5.08 23.41 17.00
CA ILE A 115 5.31 23.30 18.45
C ILE A 115 6.81 23.03 18.70
N ILE A 116 7.44 22.11 17.93
CA ILE A 116 8.89 21.85 18.02
C ILE A 116 9.67 23.16 17.77
N LYS A 117 9.29 23.91 16.73
CA LYS A 117 9.94 25.18 16.41
C LYS A 117 9.83 26.22 17.53
N ALA A 118 8.71 26.25 18.24
CA ALA A 118 8.51 27.15 19.37
C ALA A 118 9.41 26.81 20.57
N GLN A 119 9.85 25.55 20.69
CA GLN A 119 10.70 25.06 21.77
C GLN A 119 12.21 25.05 21.42
N GLY A 120 12.55 25.13 20.12
CA GLY A 120 13.96 25.09 19.70
C GLY A 120 14.14 24.95 18.19
N THR A 121 15.16 24.17 17.81
CA THR A 121 15.45 23.88 16.39
C THR A 121 14.46 22.88 15.82
N ALA A 122 13.84 23.21 14.69
CA ALA A 122 12.95 22.31 13.96
C ALA A 122 13.26 22.34 12.46
N TYR A 123 13.18 21.19 11.83
CA TYR A 123 13.40 21.03 10.39
C TYR A 123 12.08 20.95 9.65
N ILE A 124 11.31 22.05 9.69
CA ILE A 124 9.92 22.14 9.20
C ILE A 124 9.74 21.61 7.78
N LYS A 125 10.69 21.86 6.86
CA LYS A 125 10.57 21.40 5.46
C LYS A 125 10.57 19.88 5.38
N VAL A 126 11.42 19.21 6.13
CA VAL A 126 11.51 17.74 6.19
C VAL A 126 10.26 17.16 6.82
N ASP A 127 9.80 17.75 7.92
CA ASP A 127 8.64 17.27 8.65
C ASP A 127 7.34 17.39 7.82
N TYR A 128 7.14 18.53 7.14
CA TYR A 128 5.97 18.67 6.27
C TYR A 128 6.00 17.74 5.07
N LEU A 129 7.20 17.47 4.53
CA LEU A 129 7.39 16.50 3.48
C LEU A 129 7.09 15.07 3.96
N ALA A 130 7.57 14.74 5.17
CA ALA A 130 7.28 13.45 5.80
C ALA A 130 5.78 13.25 6.05
N ILE A 131 5.04 14.28 6.51
CA ILE A 131 3.58 14.23 6.66
C ILE A 131 2.89 13.99 5.32
N LEU A 132 3.34 14.66 4.25
CA LEU A 132 2.78 14.47 2.92
C LEU A 132 3.00 13.04 2.41
N VAL A 133 4.22 12.50 2.56
CA VAL A 133 4.51 11.13 2.11
C VAL A 133 3.81 10.08 2.98
N PHE A 134 3.66 10.34 4.27
CA PHE A 134 2.84 9.52 5.18
C PHE A 134 1.38 9.48 4.72
N PHE A 135 0.81 10.62 4.33
CA PHE A 135 -0.52 10.70 3.75
C PHE A 135 -0.64 9.92 2.43
N LEU A 136 0.35 10.06 1.53
CA LEU A 136 0.38 9.31 0.26
C LEU A 136 0.48 7.80 0.49
N LEU A 137 1.29 7.35 1.45
CA LEU A 137 1.33 5.95 1.88
C LEU A 137 -0.05 5.47 2.35
N GLY A 138 -0.76 6.30 3.12
CA GLY A 138 -2.14 6.02 3.51
C GLY A 138 -3.09 5.87 2.32
N CYS A 139 -2.93 6.69 1.28
CA CYS A 139 -3.70 6.56 0.05
C CYS A 139 -3.46 5.21 -0.65
N VAL A 140 -2.21 4.71 -0.66
CA VAL A 140 -1.88 3.37 -1.16
C VAL A 140 -2.53 2.29 -0.31
N TYR A 141 -2.39 2.36 1.01
CA TYR A 141 -2.98 1.38 1.93
C TYR A 141 -4.51 1.33 1.82
N ILE A 142 -5.17 2.48 1.67
CA ILE A 142 -6.61 2.56 1.42
C ILE A 142 -6.97 1.86 0.10
N SER A 143 -6.22 2.06 -0.97
CA SER A 143 -6.49 1.43 -2.27
C SER A 143 -6.37 -0.10 -2.19
N ILE A 144 -5.36 -0.62 -1.49
CA ILE A 144 -5.18 -2.05 -1.22
C ILE A 144 -6.35 -2.60 -0.37
N GLY A 145 -6.67 -1.94 0.74
CA GLY A 145 -7.76 -2.35 1.61
C GLY A 145 -9.13 -2.34 0.92
N MET A 146 -9.38 -1.34 0.07
CA MET A 146 -10.57 -1.23 -0.76
C MET A 146 -10.66 -2.40 -1.76
N PHE A 147 -9.55 -2.76 -2.40
CA PHE A 147 -9.48 -3.92 -3.29
C PHE A 147 -9.82 -5.21 -2.54
N VAL A 148 -9.20 -5.46 -1.38
CA VAL A 148 -9.48 -6.65 -0.56
C VAL A 148 -10.94 -6.69 -0.11
N SER A 149 -11.51 -5.56 0.31
CA SER A 149 -12.94 -5.44 0.64
C SER A 149 -13.85 -5.77 -0.55
N SER A 150 -13.37 -5.55 -1.78
CA SER A 150 -14.13 -5.91 -2.99
C SER A 150 -14.14 -7.40 -3.30
N LEU A 151 -13.23 -8.21 -2.73
CA LEU A 151 -13.12 -9.65 -2.98
C LEU A 151 -14.08 -10.49 -2.14
N THR A 152 -14.52 -10.00 -0.98
CA THR A 152 -15.31 -10.78 -0.01
C THR A 152 -16.61 -10.08 0.38
N GLU A 153 -17.54 -10.85 0.93
CA GLU A 153 -18.80 -10.36 1.52
C GLU A 153 -18.70 -10.24 3.05
N SER A 154 -17.67 -10.82 3.66
CA SER A 154 -17.43 -10.77 5.08
C SER A 154 -16.54 -9.60 5.44
N VAL A 155 -17.05 -8.67 6.25
CA VAL A 155 -16.30 -7.51 6.74
C VAL A 155 -15.06 -7.94 7.54
N ILE A 156 -15.17 -9.03 8.32
CA ILE A 156 -14.07 -9.55 9.14
C ILE A 156 -12.96 -10.11 8.25
N ILE A 157 -13.33 -10.90 7.22
CA ILE A 157 -12.35 -11.46 6.27
C ILE A 157 -11.68 -10.33 5.49
N ALA A 158 -12.41 -9.28 5.12
CA ALA A 158 -11.85 -8.09 4.49
C ALA A 158 -10.81 -7.39 5.38
N ALA A 159 -11.12 -7.23 6.67
CA ALA A 159 -10.18 -6.63 7.62
C ALA A 159 -8.90 -7.44 7.80
N ILE A 160 -9.04 -8.76 8.06
CA ILE A 160 -7.90 -9.67 8.25
C ILE A 160 -7.06 -9.77 6.97
N GLY A 161 -7.70 -9.89 5.81
CA GLY A 161 -7.02 -9.96 4.52
C GLY A 161 -6.25 -8.67 4.19
N ALA A 162 -6.88 -7.50 4.39
CA ALA A 162 -6.23 -6.22 4.22
C ALA A 162 -5.05 -6.05 5.19
N PHE A 163 -5.25 -6.35 6.48
CA PHE A 163 -4.18 -6.32 7.47
C PHE A 163 -3.02 -7.24 7.10
N GLY A 164 -3.30 -8.48 6.67
CA GLY A 164 -2.28 -9.44 6.26
C GLY A 164 -1.44 -8.95 5.09
N ILE A 165 -2.07 -8.37 4.05
CA ILE A 165 -1.34 -7.80 2.92
C ILE A 165 -0.50 -6.59 3.34
N LEU A 166 -1.07 -5.68 4.14
CA LEU A 166 -0.34 -4.51 4.63
C LEU A 166 0.80 -4.91 5.57
N LEU A 167 0.61 -5.94 6.41
CA LEU A 167 1.65 -6.48 7.27
C LEU A 167 2.82 -7.05 6.43
N LEU A 168 2.52 -7.75 5.35
CA LEU A 168 3.55 -8.21 4.42
C LEU A 168 4.34 -7.05 3.81
N THR A 169 3.68 -5.96 3.43
CA THR A 169 4.39 -4.76 2.93
C THR A 169 5.24 -4.09 3.99
N TYR A 170 4.82 -4.11 5.24
CA TYR A 170 5.59 -3.57 6.37
C TYR A 170 6.82 -4.43 6.72
N LEU A 171 6.68 -5.75 6.68
CA LEU A 171 7.78 -6.70 6.96
C LEU A 171 8.66 -6.93 5.74
N TRP A 172 8.40 -6.25 4.61
CA TRP A 172 9.07 -6.51 3.34
C TRP A 172 10.59 -6.38 3.41
N SER A 173 11.10 -5.32 4.05
CA SER A 173 12.54 -5.13 4.29
C SER A 173 13.16 -6.28 5.07
N GLY A 174 12.47 -6.75 6.11
CA GLY A 174 12.89 -7.94 6.87
C GLY A 174 12.97 -9.20 5.99
N ILE A 175 11.97 -9.41 5.13
CA ILE A 175 11.93 -10.55 4.20
C ILE A 175 13.09 -10.47 3.21
N LEU A 176 13.40 -9.28 2.69
CA LEU A 176 14.52 -9.09 1.75
C LEU A 176 15.87 -9.49 2.35
N ASN A 177 16.06 -9.31 3.65
CA ASN A 177 17.29 -9.69 4.36
C ASN A 177 17.52 -11.22 4.39
N PHE A 178 16.46 -12.03 4.21
CA PHE A 178 16.59 -13.48 4.11
C PHE A 178 16.94 -13.97 2.69
N ILE A 179 16.88 -13.08 1.68
CA ILE A 179 17.22 -13.44 0.32
C ILE A 179 18.76 -13.50 0.20
N PRO A 180 19.31 -14.66 -0.22
CA PRO A 180 20.76 -14.81 -0.33
C PRO A 180 21.30 -13.84 -1.39
N SER A 181 22.41 -13.17 -1.08
CA SER A 181 23.13 -12.30 -2.03
C SER A 181 23.94 -13.08 -3.06
N ALA A 182 24.13 -14.39 -2.84
CA ALA A 182 24.95 -15.25 -3.70
C ALA A 182 24.40 -15.33 -5.13
N ALA A 183 25.26 -15.12 -6.13
CA ALA A 183 24.89 -15.10 -7.54
C ALA A 183 24.22 -16.40 -8.02
N TRP A 184 24.67 -17.57 -7.54
CA TRP A 184 24.12 -18.87 -7.92
C TRP A 184 22.67 -19.04 -7.41
N ALA A 185 22.39 -18.59 -6.19
CA ALA A 185 21.05 -18.69 -5.60
C ALA A 185 20.07 -17.76 -6.33
N ASN A 186 20.48 -16.53 -6.64
CA ASN A 186 19.70 -15.59 -7.43
C ASN A 186 19.46 -16.08 -8.86
N ALA A 187 20.47 -16.66 -9.53
CA ALA A 187 20.33 -17.24 -10.86
C ALA A 187 19.32 -18.40 -10.87
N LEU A 188 19.39 -19.27 -9.87
CA LEU A 188 18.45 -20.38 -9.71
C LEU A 188 17.02 -19.86 -9.47
N ALA A 189 16.85 -18.90 -8.59
CA ALA A 189 15.54 -18.33 -8.30
C ALA A 189 14.93 -17.61 -9.52
N VAL A 190 15.74 -16.85 -10.28
CA VAL A 190 15.29 -16.24 -11.55
C VAL A 190 14.91 -17.32 -12.57
N ALA A 191 15.70 -18.39 -12.71
CA ALA A 191 15.35 -19.52 -13.57
C ALA A 191 14.00 -20.14 -13.17
N VAL A 192 13.79 -20.43 -11.87
CA VAL A 192 12.52 -20.97 -11.37
C VAL A 192 11.34 -20.00 -11.64
N LEU A 193 11.51 -18.71 -11.42
CA LEU A 193 10.44 -17.75 -11.71
C LEU A 193 10.10 -17.71 -13.20
N LEU A 194 11.09 -17.74 -14.08
CA LEU A 194 10.86 -17.75 -15.53
C LEU A 194 10.24 -19.09 -15.99
N THR A 195 10.63 -20.22 -15.41
CA THR A 195 9.98 -21.52 -15.71
C THR A 195 8.51 -21.53 -15.30
N LEU A 196 8.14 -20.91 -14.15
CA LEU A 196 6.74 -20.74 -13.75
C LEU A 196 5.95 -19.91 -14.77
N VAL A 197 6.56 -18.86 -15.34
CA VAL A 197 5.93 -18.07 -16.41
C VAL A 197 5.73 -18.92 -17.67
N VAL A 198 6.72 -19.72 -18.07
CA VAL A 198 6.59 -20.65 -19.21
C VAL A 198 5.50 -21.69 -18.97
N LEU A 199 5.39 -22.22 -17.75
CA LEU A 199 4.31 -23.14 -17.37
C LEU A 199 2.93 -22.47 -17.47
N ALA A 200 2.81 -21.19 -17.07
CA ALA A 200 1.58 -20.43 -17.24
C ALA A 200 1.21 -20.26 -18.73
N VAL A 201 2.19 -19.94 -19.57
CA VAL A 201 2.03 -19.86 -21.03
C VAL A 201 1.63 -21.20 -21.62
N TRP A 202 2.21 -22.29 -21.14
CA TRP A 202 1.81 -23.65 -21.56
C TRP A 202 0.34 -23.93 -21.22
N ASN A 203 -0.10 -23.60 -20.02
CA ASN A 203 -1.51 -23.79 -19.63
C ASN A 203 -2.48 -22.98 -20.50
N MET A 204 -2.06 -21.83 -21.01
CA MET A 204 -2.88 -20.97 -21.88
C MET A 204 -2.88 -21.45 -23.33
N THR A 205 -1.72 -21.83 -23.88
CA THR A 205 -1.54 -22.17 -25.30
C THR A 205 -1.74 -23.67 -25.56
N LYS A 206 -1.55 -24.51 -24.53
CA LYS A 206 -1.53 -26.01 -24.59
C LYS A 206 -0.61 -26.56 -25.69
N ASN A 207 0.36 -25.77 -26.14
CA ASN A 207 1.30 -26.14 -27.20
C ASN A 207 2.66 -26.48 -26.57
N VAL A 208 2.97 -27.78 -26.53
CA VAL A 208 4.21 -28.34 -25.93
C VAL A 208 5.48 -27.83 -26.65
N VAL A 209 5.41 -27.65 -27.98
CA VAL A 209 6.58 -27.21 -28.76
C VAL A 209 6.97 -25.77 -28.42
N ILE A 210 5.99 -24.87 -28.37
CA ILE A 210 6.25 -23.45 -28.02
C ILE A 210 6.81 -23.35 -26.61
N SER A 211 6.20 -24.05 -25.66
CA SER A 211 6.65 -24.01 -24.26
C SER A 211 8.02 -24.64 -24.07
N GLY A 212 8.33 -25.73 -24.78
CA GLY A 212 9.64 -26.38 -24.74
C GLY A 212 10.75 -25.50 -25.31
N VAL A 213 10.49 -24.81 -26.42
CA VAL A 213 11.45 -23.86 -27.00
C VAL A 213 11.68 -22.67 -26.07
N LEU A 214 10.62 -22.11 -25.49
CA LEU A 214 10.73 -21.02 -24.51
C LEU A 214 11.53 -21.44 -23.27
N GLU A 215 11.29 -22.65 -22.76
CA GLU A 215 12.04 -23.18 -21.60
C GLU A 215 13.53 -23.35 -21.91
N LEU A 216 13.87 -23.88 -23.06
CA LEU A 216 15.27 -23.98 -23.51
C LEU A 216 15.94 -22.61 -23.62
N ILE A 217 15.24 -21.60 -24.14
CA ILE A 217 15.76 -20.23 -24.24
C ILE A 217 15.98 -19.64 -22.84
N VAL A 218 15.06 -19.85 -21.92
CA VAL A 218 15.15 -19.37 -20.54
C VAL A 218 16.34 -19.99 -19.82
N LEU A 219 16.47 -21.32 -19.86
CA LEU A 219 17.56 -22.05 -19.21
C LEU A 219 18.92 -21.73 -19.83
N ALA A 220 19.02 -21.71 -21.17
CA ALA A 220 20.24 -21.34 -21.85
C ALA A 220 20.62 -19.88 -21.57
N GLY A 221 19.66 -18.95 -21.62
CA GLY A 221 19.87 -17.53 -21.33
C GLY A 221 20.35 -17.29 -19.90
N THR A 222 19.74 -17.93 -18.90
CA THR A 222 20.17 -17.81 -17.49
C THR A 222 21.55 -18.42 -17.25
N LEU A 223 21.87 -19.57 -17.85
CA LEU A 223 23.18 -20.19 -17.75
C LEU A 223 24.26 -19.35 -18.44
N ILE A 224 24.04 -18.89 -19.68
CA ILE A 224 24.99 -18.06 -20.41
C ILE A 224 25.27 -16.76 -19.64
N THR A 225 24.24 -16.07 -19.18
CA THR A 225 24.40 -14.83 -18.40
C THR A 225 25.12 -15.06 -17.07
N TYR A 226 24.89 -16.20 -16.42
CA TYR A 226 25.59 -16.54 -15.17
C TYR A 226 27.09 -16.77 -15.41
N PHE A 227 27.50 -17.45 -16.51
CA PHE A 227 28.92 -17.68 -16.81
C PHE A 227 29.63 -16.44 -17.36
N VAL A 228 28.93 -15.58 -18.14
CA VAL A 228 29.54 -14.40 -18.76
C VAL A 228 29.61 -13.21 -17.80
N LYS A 229 28.55 -12.99 -17.00
CA LYS A 229 28.43 -11.84 -16.07
C LYS A 229 27.81 -12.27 -14.76
N LYS A 230 28.58 -12.96 -13.94
CA LYS A 230 28.14 -13.43 -12.60
C LYS A 230 27.62 -12.30 -11.72
N THR A 231 28.22 -11.11 -11.82
CA THR A 231 27.86 -9.91 -11.05
C THR A 231 26.44 -9.42 -11.29
N VAL A 232 25.83 -9.74 -12.44
CA VAL A 232 24.42 -9.36 -12.72
C VAL A 232 23.46 -10.08 -11.77
N PHE A 233 23.79 -11.30 -11.33
CA PHE A 233 22.95 -12.08 -10.41
C PHE A 233 23.26 -11.80 -8.94
N GLU A 234 24.34 -11.08 -8.63
CA GLU A 234 24.64 -10.70 -7.24
C GLU A 234 23.57 -9.73 -6.74
N SER A 235 22.83 -10.12 -5.71
CA SER A 235 21.75 -9.32 -5.08
C SER A 235 20.63 -8.88 -6.05
N LEU A 236 20.49 -9.51 -7.23
CA LEU A 236 19.51 -9.10 -8.24
C LEU A 236 18.08 -9.15 -7.69
N LEU A 237 17.72 -10.24 -7.02
CA LEU A 237 16.36 -10.39 -6.46
C LEU A 237 16.09 -9.37 -5.36
N SER A 238 17.04 -9.17 -4.44
CA SER A 238 16.86 -8.18 -3.37
C SER A 238 16.78 -6.75 -3.93
N THR A 239 17.53 -6.44 -4.98
CA THR A 239 17.48 -5.12 -5.65
C THR A 239 16.16 -4.91 -6.41
N VAL A 240 15.66 -5.92 -7.12
CA VAL A 240 14.39 -5.80 -7.86
C VAL A 240 13.21 -5.76 -6.91
N LEU A 241 13.19 -6.66 -5.93
CA LEU A 241 12.11 -6.72 -4.93
C LEU A 241 12.16 -5.54 -3.94
N GLY A 242 13.35 -4.99 -3.69
CA GLY A 242 13.52 -3.78 -2.88
C GLY A 242 12.81 -2.57 -3.47
N LYS A 243 12.76 -2.45 -4.81
CA LYS A 243 12.00 -1.38 -5.46
C LYS A 243 10.48 -1.41 -5.19
N LEU A 244 9.96 -2.54 -4.70
CA LEU A 244 8.56 -2.69 -4.31
C LEU A 244 8.34 -2.40 -2.82
N GLU A 245 9.38 -2.03 -2.09
CA GLU A 245 9.29 -1.70 -0.67
C GLU A 245 8.59 -0.37 -0.46
N LEU A 246 7.35 -0.43 0.03
CA LEU A 246 6.53 0.77 0.25
C LEU A 246 7.01 1.61 1.42
N THR A 247 7.52 0.96 2.45
CA THR A 247 7.98 1.65 3.67
C THR A 247 9.31 2.36 3.47
N GLU A 248 10.17 1.91 2.54
CA GLU A 248 11.46 2.53 2.24
C GLU A 248 11.31 3.97 1.77
N VAL A 249 10.31 4.25 0.93
CA VAL A 249 10.03 5.60 0.43
C VAL A 249 9.79 6.59 1.56
N PHE A 250 9.05 6.14 2.59
CA PHE A 250 8.81 6.95 3.79
C PHE A 250 10.06 7.02 4.67
N SER A 251 10.75 5.89 4.93
CA SER A 251 11.97 5.84 5.75
C SER A 251 13.09 6.69 5.18
N ASN A 252 13.24 6.76 3.85
CA ASN A 252 14.23 7.62 3.20
C ASN A 252 14.04 9.10 3.54
N ILE A 253 12.80 9.56 3.70
CA ILE A 253 12.52 10.93 4.14
C ILE A 253 12.70 11.07 5.64
N ALA A 254 12.20 10.11 6.42
CA ALA A 254 12.22 10.17 7.87
C ALA A 254 13.64 10.09 8.44
N ASP A 255 14.46 9.20 7.90
CA ASP A 255 15.79 8.87 8.45
C ASP A 255 16.91 9.55 7.66
N ASN A 256 16.84 9.59 6.34
CA ASN A 256 17.88 10.12 5.46
C ASN A 256 17.62 11.57 5.00
N HIS A 257 16.42 12.11 5.25
CA HIS A 257 15.97 13.44 4.82
C HIS A 257 16.04 13.66 3.30
N LEU A 258 15.94 12.56 2.52
CA LEU A 258 15.98 12.55 1.07
C LEU A 258 14.59 12.34 0.49
N LEU A 259 14.18 13.22 -0.43
CA LEU A 259 12.95 13.06 -1.18
C LEU A 259 13.18 12.09 -2.34
N ASP A 260 12.59 10.92 -2.27
CA ASP A 260 12.58 9.97 -3.37
C ASP A 260 11.36 10.20 -4.27
N VAL A 261 11.59 10.90 -5.40
CA VAL A 261 10.55 11.18 -6.39
C VAL A 261 10.08 9.89 -7.08
N SER A 262 10.97 8.91 -7.27
CA SER A 262 10.61 7.61 -7.87
C SER A 262 9.66 6.83 -6.97
N GLY A 263 9.85 6.92 -5.65
CA GLY A 263 8.95 6.35 -4.67
C GLY A 263 7.56 6.98 -4.66
N ILE A 264 7.45 8.29 -4.86
CA ILE A 264 6.15 8.96 -4.99
C ILE A 264 5.42 8.48 -6.25
N ILE A 265 6.13 8.33 -7.38
CA ILE A 265 5.56 7.79 -8.62
C ILE A 265 5.09 6.34 -8.40
N LEU A 266 5.86 5.52 -7.67
CA LEU A 266 5.46 4.18 -7.27
C LEU A 266 4.13 4.21 -6.47
N TYR A 267 3.99 5.08 -5.48
CA TYR A 267 2.75 5.21 -4.71
C TYR A 267 1.55 5.53 -5.60
N LEU A 268 1.69 6.53 -6.48
CA LEU A 268 0.62 6.90 -7.41
C LEU A 268 0.27 5.77 -8.37
N SER A 269 1.27 5.05 -8.89
CA SER A 269 1.06 3.91 -9.79
C SER A 269 0.31 2.76 -9.11
N LEU A 270 0.62 2.48 -7.84
CA LEU A 270 -0.06 1.46 -7.05
C LEU A 270 -1.52 1.85 -6.73
N VAL A 271 -1.77 3.11 -6.40
CA VAL A 271 -3.15 3.60 -6.23
C VAL A 271 -3.97 3.35 -7.50
N VAL A 272 -3.43 3.71 -8.68
CA VAL A 272 -4.10 3.50 -9.97
C VAL A 272 -4.30 2.01 -10.25
N LEU A 273 -3.30 1.18 -9.98
CA LEU A 273 -3.36 -0.27 -10.18
C LEU A 273 -4.47 -0.90 -9.34
N PHE A 274 -4.48 -0.67 -8.02
CA PHE A 274 -5.50 -1.25 -7.13
C PHE A 274 -6.89 -0.67 -7.36
N PHE A 275 -6.96 0.58 -7.77
CA PHE A 275 -8.21 1.19 -8.22
C PHE A 275 -8.77 0.47 -9.45
N PHE A 276 -7.94 0.21 -10.46
CA PHE A 276 -8.31 -0.54 -11.64
C PHE A 276 -8.74 -1.97 -11.30
N LEU A 277 -7.96 -2.68 -10.48
CA LEU A 277 -8.31 -4.03 -10.03
C LEU A 277 -9.66 -4.07 -9.29
N THR A 278 -9.92 -3.07 -8.45
CA THR A 278 -11.21 -2.95 -7.76
C THR A 278 -12.36 -2.77 -8.75
N MET A 279 -12.18 -1.93 -9.77
CA MET A 279 -13.20 -1.76 -10.82
C MET A 279 -13.47 -3.07 -11.57
N GLN A 280 -12.42 -3.83 -11.93
CA GLN A 280 -12.58 -5.12 -12.61
C GLN A 280 -13.35 -6.13 -11.75
N MET A 281 -13.08 -6.18 -10.45
CA MET A 281 -13.81 -7.07 -9.53
C MET A 281 -15.29 -6.71 -9.43
N ILE A 282 -15.62 -5.43 -9.38
CA ILE A 282 -17.01 -4.98 -9.34
C ILE A 282 -17.70 -5.23 -10.69
N GLN A 283 -16.99 -5.00 -11.80
CA GLN A 283 -17.49 -5.26 -13.15
C GLN A 283 -17.81 -6.74 -13.35
N LYS A 284 -16.92 -7.65 -12.92
CA LYS A 284 -17.15 -9.10 -12.99
C LYS A 284 -18.46 -9.48 -12.30
N ARG A 285 -18.77 -8.89 -11.15
CA ARG A 285 -20.00 -9.15 -10.39
C ARG A 285 -21.26 -8.57 -11.07
N ARG A 286 -21.10 -7.54 -11.89
CA ARG A 286 -22.21 -6.96 -12.66
C ARG A 286 -22.69 -7.90 -13.79
N TRP A 287 -21.81 -8.82 -14.23
CA TRP A 287 -22.07 -9.73 -15.35
C TRP A 287 -22.43 -11.16 -14.89
N SER A 288 -22.22 -11.50 -13.64
CA SER A 288 -22.62 -12.77 -13.01
C SER A 288 -23.92 -12.59 -12.22
#